data_ece24750e5c9508c4470f87a5d04521d
#
_entry.id   ece24750e5c9508c4470f87a5d04521d
#
_cell.length_a   1.000
_cell.length_b   1.000
_cell.length_c   1.000
_cell.angle_alpha   90.00
_cell.angle_beta   90.00
_cell.angle_gamma   90.00
#
_symmetry.space_group_name_H-M   'P 1'
#
loop_
_entity.id
_entity.type
_entity.pdbx_description
1 polymer ?
#
loop_
_entity_poly.entity_id
_entity_poly.type
_entity_poly.pdbx_seq_one_letter_code
_entity_poly.pdbx_strand_id
1 'polypeptide(L)'
;MIVRDFRQSDLNDLYRIASLSLDEEYAPEIFDYFRLQWPAGQLVMCLPDGRVVGFISSSKMDMSTAKIMLFAVDHTYRGSGAGSKLLDALKMKARMEGIRTIILEVRPTNMRAVSFYRHRGFVPAGILDNFYNDGGPAIKMICNF
;
A
#
# COMPACT_ATOMS: atom_id res chain seq x y z
N MET A 1 15.06 -6.17 -9.46
CA MET A 1 14.17 -5.30 -8.64
C MET A 1 14.36 -5.61 -7.17
N ILE A 2 14.53 -4.59 -6.36
CA ILE A 2 14.67 -4.71 -4.91
C ILE A 2 13.69 -3.81 -4.18
N VAL A 3 13.26 -4.25 -2.98
CA VAL A 3 12.47 -3.43 -2.06
C VAL A 3 13.43 -2.74 -1.11
N ARG A 4 13.22 -1.45 -0.89
CA ARG A 4 13.95 -0.68 0.13
C ARG A 4 13.04 0.33 0.80
N ASP A 5 13.53 0.93 1.87
CA ASP A 5 12.80 1.97 2.57
C ASP A 5 12.62 3.21 1.68
N PHE A 6 11.48 3.88 1.82
CA PHE A 6 11.21 5.15 1.17
C PHE A 6 12.19 6.21 1.63
N ARG A 7 12.66 7.02 0.68
CA ARG A 7 13.50 8.20 0.94
C ARG A 7 12.77 9.44 0.46
N GLN A 8 13.06 10.58 1.05
CA GLN A 8 12.45 11.84 0.64
C GLN A 8 12.68 12.12 -0.85
N SER A 9 13.82 11.72 -1.39
CA SER A 9 14.13 11.87 -2.82
C SER A 9 13.24 11.05 -3.74
N ASP A 10 12.46 10.09 -3.20
CA ASP A 10 11.51 9.28 -3.99
C ASP A 10 10.15 9.96 -4.19
N LEU A 11 9.91 11.08 -3.54
CA LEU A 11 8.58 11.71 -3.45
C LEU A 11 7.95 11.96 -4.82
N ASN A 12 8.72 12.46 -5.78
CA ASN A 12 8.22 12.73 -7.13
C ASN A 12 7.80 11.45 -7.86
N ASP A 13 8.57 10.38 -7.70
CA ASP A 13 8.22 9.08 -8.32
C ASP A 13 6.95 8.50 -7.70
N LEU A 14 6.81 8.57 -6.38
CA LEU A 14 5.62 8.08 -5.70
C LEU A 14 4.38 8.86 -6.14
N TYR A 15 4.48 10.18 -6.20
CA TYR A 15 3.38 11.01 -6.65
C TYR A 15 2.99 10.67 -8.08
N ARG A 16 3.95 10.49 -8.97
CA ARG A 16 3.71 10.13 -10.37
C ARG A 16 2.98 8.79 -10.47
N ILE A 17 3.46 7.78 -9.76
CA ILE A 17 2.85 6.43 -9.78
C ILE A 17 1.43 6.49 -9.21
N ALA A 18 1.24 7.18 -8.08
CA ALA A 18 -0.07 7.32 -7.47
C ALA A 18 -1.06 8.03 -8.38
N SER A 19 -0.65 9.11 -9.04
CA SER A 19 -1.51 9.88 -9.94
C SER A 19 -1.98 9.08 -11.15
N LEU A 20 -1.15 8.15 -11.63
CA LEU A 20 -1.47 7.31 -12.79
C LEU A 20 -2.23 6.03 -12.42
N SER A 21 -2.16 5.60 -11.17
CA SER A 21 -2.61 4.27 -10.75
C SER A 21 -3.79 4.30 -9.79
N LEU A 22 -4.00 5.39 -9.06
CA LEU A 22 -5.03 5.48 -8.01
C LEU A 22 -6.16 6.40 -8.46
N ASP A 23 -7.39 6.09 -8.02
CA ASP A 23 -8.61 6.80 -8.40
C ASP A 23 -8.74 8.18 -7.78
N GLU A 24 -8.14 8.40 -6.61
CA GLU A 24 -8.25 9.64 -5.87
C GLU A 24 -6.97 10.47 -6.01
N GLU A 25 -7.12 11.78 -5.92
CA GLU A 25 -5.98 12.67 -5.91
C GLU A 25 -5.40 12.80 -4.50
N TYR A 26 -4.08 12.81 -4.43
CA TYR A 26 -3.36 12.94 -3.18
C TYR A 26 -2.34 14.07 -3.29
N ALA A 27 -2.24 14.89 -2.24
CA ALA A 27 -1.17 15.88 -2.15
C ALA A 27 0.18 15.16 -1.98
N PRO A 28 1.25 15.61 -2.65
CA PRO A 28 2.56 14.95 -2.53
C PRO A 28 3.05 14.83 -1.08
N GLU A 29 2.67 15.78 -0.23
CA GLU A 29 3.07 15.83 1.17
C GLU A 29 2.54 14.66 1.99
N ILE A 30 1.50 13.95 1.52
CA ILE A 30 0.94 12.82 2.27
C ILE A 30 1.95 11.69 2.44
N PHE A 31 2.81 11.48 1.46
CA PHE A 31 3.84 10.43 1.54
C PHE A 31 4.85 10.73 2.62
N ASP A 32 5.25 12.00 2.74
CA ASP A 32 6.18 12.42 3.77
C ASP A 32 5.54 12.38 5.16
N TYR A 33 4.25 12.72 5.24
CA TYR A 33 3.48 12.57 6.47
C TYR A 33 3.50 11.12 6.96
N PHE A 34 3.24 10.14 6.11
CA PHE A 34 3.27 8.73 6.49
C PHE A 34 4.68 8.28 6.88
N ARG A 35 5.71 8.79 6.20
CA ARG A 35 7.10 8.49 6.54
C ARG A 35 7.46 8.95 7.95
N LEU A 36 6.99 10.11 8.35
CA LEU A 36 7.21 10.63 9.70
C LEU A 36 6.42 9.86 10.76
N GLN A 37 5.24 9.36 10.40
CA GLN A 37 4.40 8.59 11.32
C GLN A 37 4.91 7.18 11.56
N TRP A 38 5.34 6.50 10.51
CA TRP A 38 5.85 5.14 10.58
C TRP A 38 6.85 4.85 9.47
N PRO A 39 8.14 5.18 9.67
CA PRO A 39 9.15 5.03 8.61
C PRO A 39 9.26 3.61 8.06
N ALA A 40 9.18 2.59 8.92
CA ALA A 40 9.32 1.18 8.49
C ALA A 40 8.17 0.70 7.62
N GLY A 41 7.03 1.37 7.65
CA GLY A 41 5.86 1.03 6.84
C GLY A 41 5.82 1.68 5.45
N GLN A 42 6.89 2.36 5.05
CA GLN A 42 6.99 3.05 3.76
C GLN A 42 8.08 2.39 2.92
N LEU A 43 7.67 1.65 1.89
CA LEU A 43 8.60 0.85 1.09
C LEU A 43 8.43 1.15 -0.38
N VAL A 44 9.53 1.09 -1.12
CA VAL A 44 9.54 1.27 -2.57
C VAL A 44 10.19 0.08 -3.26
N MET A 45 9.78 -0.15 -4.50
CA MET A 45 10.39 -1.12 -5.40
C MET A 45 11.26 -0.39 -6.41
N CYS A 46 12.54 -0.75 -6.47
CA CYS A 46 13.50 -0.15 -7.38
C CYS A 46 13.98 -1.11 -8.44
N LEU A 47 14.20 -0.58 -9.63
CA LEU A 47 14.97 -1.24 -10.69
C LEU A 47 16.47 -1.15 -10.38
N PRO A 48 17.31 -1.97 -11.08
CA PRO A 48 18.76 -1.89 -10.90
C PRO A 48 19.37 -0.51 -11.18
N ASP A 49 18.73 0.29 -12.05
CA ASP A 49 19.16 1.66 -12.34
C ASP A 49 18.73 2.68 -11.28
N GLY A 50 18.03 2.24 -10.24
CA GLY A 50 17.56 3.09 -9.15
C GLY A 50 16.18 3.69 -9.34
N ARG A 51 15.55 3.49 -10.51
CA ARG A 51 14.21 4.03 -10.76
C ARG A 51 13.17 3.31 -9.92
N VAL A 52 12.30 4.09 -9.27
CA VAL A 52 11.20 3.56 -8.47
C VAL A 52 10.01 3.23 -9.38
N VAL A 53 9.50 2.01 -9.27
CA VAL A 53 8.40 1.50 -10.09
C VAL A 53 7.20 1.00 -9.28
N GLY A 54 7.26 1.11 -7.98
CA GLY A 54 6.14 0.76 -7.11
C GLY A 54 6.40 1.17 -5.68
N PHE A 55 5.32 1.23 -4.89
CA PHE A 55 5.44 1.58 -3.48
C PHE A 55 4.28 1.03 -2.69
N ILE A 56 4.49 0.87 -1.38
CA ILE A 56 3.43 0.62 -0.40
C ILE A 56 3.64 1.59 0.76
N SER A 57 2.57 2.28 1.15
CA SER A 57 2.59 3.28 2.19
C SER A 57 1.54 2.94 3.24
N SER A 58 1.96 2.87 4.50
CA SER A 58 1.13 2.34 5.57
C SER A 58 1.22 3.20 6.82
N SER A 59 0.22 3.04 7.70
CA SER A 59 0.18 3.71 9.00
C SER A 59 -0.02 2.69 10.10
N LYS A 60 0.55 2.96 11.28
CA LYS A 60 0.19 2.22 12.50
C LYS A 60 -1.10 2.79 13.04
N MET A 61 -2.09 1.93 13.25
CA MET A 61 -3.37 2.32 13.84
C MET A 61 -3.33 2.21 15.36
N ASP A 62 -2.62 1.19 15.86
CA ASP A 62 -2.32 0.96 17.27
C ASP A 62 -1.08 0.07 17.36
N MET A 63 -0.77 -0.47 18.54
CA MET A 63 0.45 -1.27 18.76
C MET A 63 0.43 -2.61 18.03
N SER A 64 -0.73 -3.10 17.62
CA SER A 64 -0.87 -4.43 17.02
C SER A 64 -1.48 -4.41 15.61
N THR A 65 -1.88 -3.24 15.12
CA THR A 65 -2.59 -3.11 13.82
C THR A 65 -1.96 -2.04 12.95
N ALA A 66 -1.67 -2.39 11.70
CA ALA A 66 -1.26 -1.45 10.66
C ALA A 66 -2.31 -1.40 9.56
N LYS A 67 -2.35 -0.30 8.82
CA LYS A 67 -3.26 -0.11 7.70
C LYS A 67 -2.49 0.28 6.46
N ILE A 68 -2.72 -0.44 5.36
CA ILE A 68 -2.21 -0.02 4.06
C ILE A 68 -3.04 1.18 3.60
N MET A 69 -2.38 2.32 3.43
CA MET A 69 -3.03 3.58 3.03
C MET A 69 -2.99 3.76 1.53
N LEU A 70 -1.85 3.53 0.91
CA LEU A 70 -1.63 3.68 -0.53
C LEU A 70 -0.71 2.56 -1.00
N PHE A 71 -1.03 1.97 -2.15
CA PHE A 71 -0.27 0.86 -2.69
C PHE A 71 -0.45 0.84 -4.21
N ALA A 72 0.63 1.00 -4.94
CA ALA A 72 0.57 1.02 -6.40
C ALA A 72 1.88 0.54 -7.03
N VAL A 73 1.73 -0.06 -8.20
CA VAL A 73 2.85 -0.46 -9.07
C VAL A 73 2.64 0.21 -10.42
N ASP A 74 3.73 0.76 -10.96
CA ASP A 74 3.72 1.34 -12.30
C ASP A 74 3.13 0.32 -13.29
N HIS A 75 2.23 0.79 -14.15
CA HIS A 75 1.48 -0.05 -15.07
C HIS A 75 2.39 -0.99 -15.89
N THR A 76 3.53 -0.50 -16.34
CA THR A 76 4.50 -1.27 -17.13
C THR A 76 5.04 -2.49 -16.38
N TYR A 77 5.10 -2.41 -15.05
CA TYR A 77 5.67 -3.45 -14.20
C TYR A 77 4.64 -4.29 -13.46
N ARG A 78 3.36 -4.13 -13.75
CA ARG A 78 2.30 -4.99 -13.20
C ARG A 78 2.48 -6.41 -13.73
N GLY A 79 2.17 -7.39 -12.88
CA GLY A 79 2.36 -8.81 -13.22
C GLY A 79 3.81 -9.29 -13.09
N SER A 80 4.74 -8.43 -12.64
CA SER A 80 6.15 -8.79 -12.44
C SER A 80 6.46 -9.38 -11.07
N GLY A 81 5.46 -9.44 -10.17
CA GLY A 81 5.66 -9.83 -8.78
C GLY A 81 6.06 -8.69 -7.85
N ALA A 82 6.13 -7.46 -8.35
CA ALA A 82 6.52 -6.29 -7.56
C ALA A 82 5.56 -6.05 -6.39
N GLY A 83 4.24 -6.12 -6.65
CA GLY A 83 3.22 -5.95 -5.61
C GLY A 83 3.36 -6.99 -4.50
N SER A 84 3.56 -8.25 -4.85
CA SER A 84 3.76 -9.32 -3.87
C SER A 84 4.98 -9.09 -3.00
N LYS A 85 6.10 -8.68 -3.61
CA LYS A 85 7.33 -8.41 -2.88
C LYS A 85 7.20 -7.23 -1.92
N LEU A 86 6.50 -6.17 -2.35
CA LEU A 86 6.22 -5.02 -1.48
C LEU A 86 5.36 -5.43 -0.28
N LEU A 87 4.29 -6.19 -0.51
CA LEU A 87 3.41 -6.63 0.55
C LEU A 87 4.13 -7.58 1.52
N ASP A 88 4.91 -8.52 1.01
CA ASP A 88 5.68 -9.44 1.85
C ASP A 88 6.69 -8.68 2.73
N ALA A 89 7.36 -7.68 2.16
CA ALA A 89 8.29 -6.84 2.91
C ALA A 89 7.57 -6.04 4.00
N LEU A 90 6.38 -5.50 3.71
CA LEU A 90 5.57 -4.82 4.72
C LEU A 90 5.19 -5.76 5.86
N LYS A 91 4.73 -6.97 5.54
CA LYS A 91 4.39 -7.97 6.56
C LYS A 91 5.58 -8.29 7.44
N MET A 92 6.77 -8.42 6.86
CA MET A 92 7.99 -8.66 7.63
C MET A 92 8.28 -7.50 8.59
N LYS A 93 8.24 -6.27 8.11
CA LYS A 93 8.45 -5.08 8.94
C LYS A 93 7.43 -5.00 10.08
N ALA A 94 6.18 -5.28 9.76
CA ALA A 94 5.10 -5.28 10.75
C ALA A 94 5.34 -6.32 11.85
N ARG A 95 5.68 -7.56 11.48
CA ARG A 95 5.98 -8.62 12.44
C ARG A 95 7.14 -8.26 13.36
N MET A 96 8.19 -7.65 12.84
CA MET A 96 9.34 -7.23 13.63
C MET A 96 8.99 -6.22 14.71
N GLU A 97 7.90 -5.47 14.53
CA GLU A 97 7.42 -4.49 15.50
C GLU A 97 6.25 -4.99 16.35
N GLY A 98 5.92 -6.28 16.29
CA GLY A 98 4.84 -6.88 17.07
C GLY A 98 3.45 -6.64 16.50
N ILE A 99 3.34 -6.13 15.28
CA ILE A 99 2.05 -5.96 14.61
C ILE A 99 1.53 -7.32 14.18
N ARG A 100 0.26 -7.60 14.46
CA ARG A 100 -0.38 -8.88 14.20
C ARG A 100 -1.46 -8.83 13.14
N THR A 101 -1.90 -7.62 12.76
CA THR A 101 -3.02 -7.43 11.85
C THR A 101 -2.70 -6.31 10.88
N ILE A 102 -2.97 -6.54 9.60
CA ILE A 102 -2.94 -5.51 8.59
C ILE A 102 -4.35 -5.38 8.01
N ILE A 103 -4.83 -4.15 7.92
CA ILE A 103 -6.14 -3.83 7.34
C ILE A 103 -5.98 -2.93 6.13
N LEU A 104 -7.01 -2.90 5.29
CA LEU A 104 -7.09 -1.99 4.15
C LEU A 104 -8.53 -1.79 3.73
N GLU A 105 -8.78 -0.74 2.92
CA GLU A 105 -10.03 -0.54 2.20
C GLU A 105 -9.77 -0.63 0.71
N VAL A 106 -10.69 -1.26 -0.03
CA VAL A 106 -10.59 -1.44 -1.48
C VAL A 106 -11.98 -1.30 -2.10
N ARG A 107 -12.07 -0.71 -3.30
CA ARG A 107 -13.34 -0.64 -4.02
C ARG A 107 -13.81 -2.04 -4.41
N PRO A 108 -15.11 -2.36 -4.21
CA PRO A 108 -15.66 -3.67 -4.64
C PRO A 108 -15.48 -3.89 -6.15
N THR A 109 -15.52 -2.83 -6.94
CA THR A 109 -15.36 -2.88 -8.40
C THR A 109 -13.92 -3.14 -8.83
N ASN A 110 -12.95 -2.94 -7.95
CA ASN A 110 -11.55 -3.25 -8.24
C ASN A 110 -11.29 -4.74 -7.98
N MET A 111 -11.84 -5.57 -8.85
CA MET A 111 -11.81 -7.03 -8.70
C MET A 111 -10.37 -7.58 -8.72
N ARG A 112 -9.48 -6.93 -9.47
CA ARG A 112 -8.07 -7.32 -9.53
C ARG A 112 -7.39 -7.15 -8.17
N ALA A 113 -7.59 -6.01 -7.52
CA ALA A 113 -7.03 -5.76 -6.20
C ALA A 113 -7.64 -6.69 -5.15
N VAL A 114 -8.96 -6.86 -5.15
CA VAL A 114 -9.63 -7.77 -4.23
C VAL A 114 -9.06 -9.19 -4.35
N SER A 115 -8.90 -9.68 -5.57
CA SER A 115 -8.32 -11.00 -5.84
C SER A 115 -6.87 -11.08 -5.36
N PHE A 116 -6.08 -10.04 -5.63
CA PHE A 116 -4.69 -9.96 -5.18
C PHE A 116 -4.59 -10.11 -3.66
N TYR A 117 -5.40 -9.36 -2.92
CA TYR A 117 -5.37 -9.40 -1.46
C TYR A 117 -5.89 -10.75 -0.91
N ARG A 118 -6.96 -11.30 -1.49
CA ARG A 118 -7.48 -12.61 -1.08
C ARG A 118 -6.43 -13.70 -1.20
N HIS A 119 -5.68 -13.73 -2.29
CA HIS A 119 -4.62 -14.73 -2.50
C HIS A 119 -3.47 -14.58 -1.51
N ARG A 120 -3.40 -13.47 -0.78
CA ARG A 120 -2.33 -13.19 0.17
C ARG A 120 -2.80 -13.13 1.62
N GLY A 121 -3.94 -13.77 1.88
CA GLY A 121 -4.42 -13.98 3.25
C GLY A 121 -5.33 -12.89 3.79
N PHE A 122 -5.77 -11.95 2.96
CA PHE A 122 -6.77 -10.97 3.38
C PHE A 122 -8.17 -11.52 3.18
N VAL A 123 -9.04 -11.27 4.14
CA VAL A 123 -10.45 -11.67 4.08
C VAL A 123 -11.34 -10.42 4.22
N PRO A 124 -12.50 -10.39 3.54
CA PRO A 124 -13.45 -9.29 3.72
C PRO A 124 -13.97 -9.23 5.16
N ALA A 125 -14.12 -8.02 5.68
CA ALA A 125 -14.55 -7.79 7.07
C ALA A 125 -15.62 -6.70 7.19
N GLY A 126 -16.28 -6.33 6.09
CA GLY A 126 -17.37 -5.38 6.09
C GLY A 126 -17.36 -4.44 4.90
N ILE A 127 -18.44 -3.68 4.77
CA ILE A 127 -18.63 -2.66 3.75
C ILE A 127 -18.71 -1.31 4.44
N LEU A 128 -17.99 -0.32 3.91
CA LEU A 128 -18.01 1.06 4.38
C LEU A 128 -18.69 1.91 3.31
N ASP A 129 -19.92 2.37 3.60
CA ASP A 129 -20.68 3.20 2.66
C ASP A 129 -20.09 4.61 2.61
N ASN A 130 -20.20 5.26 1.45
CA ASN A 130 -19.73 6.64 1.25
C ASN A 130 -18.27 6.85 1.67
N PHE A 131 -17.43 5.86 1.41
CA PHE A 131 -16.03 5.90 1.87
C PHE A 131 -15.16 6.83 1.01
N TYR A 132 -15.30 6.73 -0.33
CA TYR A 132 -14.48 7.51 -1.26
C TYR A 132 -15.09 8.87 -1.54
N ASN A 133 -14.28 9.79 -2.09
CA ASN A 133 -14.70 11.16 -2.38
C ASN A 133 -15.89 11.23 -3.35
N ASP A 134 -16.04 10.23 -4.23
CA ASP A 134 -17.16 10.14 -5.17
C ASP A 134 -18.41 9.50 -4.54
N GLY A 135 -18.39 9.18 -3.25
CA GLY A 135 -19.48 8.53 -2.54
C GLY A 135 -19.47 7.01 -2.66
N GLY A 136 -18.53 6.43 -3.37
CA GLY A 136 -18.45 4.98 -3.57
C GLY A 136 -18.11 4.22 -2.28
N PRO A 137 -18.57 2.96 -2.16
CA PRO A 137 -18.30 2.13 -1.00
C PRO A 137 -16.92 1.50 -1.05
N ALA A 138 -16.42 1.05 0.11
CA ALA A 138 -15.20 0.25 0.22
C ALA A 138 -15.51 -1.07 0.91
N ILE A 139 -14.77 -2.13 0.52
CA ILE A 139 -14.68 -3.36 1.29
C ILE A 139 -13.50 -3.18 2.25
N LYS A 140 -13.73 -3.40 3.54
CA LYS A 140 -12.67 -3.55 4.52
C LYS A 140 -12.13 -4.97 4.43
N MET A 141 -10.81 -5.12 4.31
CA MET A 141 -10.15 -6.42 4.30
C MET A 141 -9.13 -6.50 5.43
N ILE A 142 -8.97 -7.68 6.00
CA ILE A 142 -8.11 -7.94 7.16
C ILE A 142 -7.24 -9.15 6.90
N CYS A 143 -5.96 -9.04 7.25
CA CYS A 143 -5.01 -10.15 7.31
C CYS A 143 -4.43 -10.23 8.72
N ASN A 144 -4.61 -11.37 9.37
CA ASN A 144 -4.01 -11.66 10.68
C ASN A 144 -2.80 -12.58 10.50
N PHE A 145 -1.75 -12.36 11.30
CA PHE A 145 -0.56 -13.20 11.26
C PHE A 145 0.18 -13.29 12.59
#